data_be8b1348296ada23646e2e66da31f19b
#
_entry.id   be8b1348296ada23646e2e66da31f19b
#
_cell.length_a   1.000
_cell.length_b   1.000
_cell.length_c   1.000
_cell.angle_alpha   90.00
_cell.angle_beta   90.00
_cell.angle_gamma   90.00
#
_symmetry.space_group_name_H-M   'P 1'
#
loop_
_entity.id
_entity.type
_entity.pdbx_description
1 polymer ?
#
loop_
_entity_poly.entity_id
_entity_poly.type
_entity_poly.pdbx_seq_one_letter_code
_entity_poly.pdbx_strand_id
1 'polypeptide(L)'
;MDISIADLDDYLKRTESSIRALRPDCEKKIVWANEPGLKSATSMVYIHGFSATRFECSPVIDMVAEKLGANLFFTRLRGHGQDGRALGEACFDEYMEDALEAIEIGKTIGDEVIVVGCSTGCPLIHLALSQGVSIKSAIYISPNFGPKKLVGQSLRLPAAEFFVPLIFGKTHSFTPKNTEQVRCWTTSYPTKALFAARDTVLASHQVRHNEIRIPMLFWFCDEDSIVNAKWTRRIASQMGDNVTLYNPKLTDRDDDDHHCILGDIMSPSQTDNGVQKILSWLKSN
;
A
#
# COMPACT_ATOMS: atom_id res chain seq x y z
N MET A 1 3.58 8.08 18.87
CA MET A 1 2.97 6.96 19.66
C MET A 1 3.86 6.70 20.87
N ASP A 2 3.30 6.64 22.07
CA ASP A 2 4.09 6.41 23.31
C ASP A 2 3.84 4.97 23.81
N ILE A 3 4.20 3.98 22.97
CA ILE A 3 4.04 2.56 23.25
C ILE A 3 5.42 1.93 23.19
N SER A 4 5.81 1.20 24.24
CA SER A 4 7.08 0.50 24.26
C SER A 4 7.09 -0.65 23.25
N ILE A 5 8.25 -1.01 22.75
CA ILE A 5 8.38 -2.13 21.80
C ILE A 5 7.86 -3.45 22.42
N ALA A 6 8.04 -3.63 23.74
CA ALA A 6 7.58 -4.83 24.46
C ALA A 6 6.05 -4.95 24.52
N ASP A 7 5.33 -3.83 24.43
CA ASP A 7 3.87 -3.79 24.56
C ASP A 7 3.15 -3.78 23.18
N LEU A 8 3.90 -3.74 22.07
CA LEU A 8 3.32 -3.59 20.73
C LEU A 8 2.41 -4.76 20.33
N ASP A 9 2.81 -6.00 20.60
CA ASP A 9 1.99 -7.17 20.26
C ASP A 9 0.65 -7.16 21.03
N ASP A 10 0.68 -6.82 22.30
CA ASP A 10 -0.53 -6.70 23.12
C ASP A 10 -1.39 -5.50 22.68
N TYR A 11 -0.77 -4.39 22.29
CA TYR A 11 -1.47 -3.25 21.73
C TYR A 11 -2.21 -3.64 20.44
N LEU A 12 -1.52 -4.26 19.48
CA LEU A 12 -2.10 -4.69 18.22
C LEU A 12 -3.22 -5.71 18.45
N LYS A 13 -2.97 -6.72 19.28
CA LYS A 13 -3.98 -7.72 19.65
C LYS A 13 -5.25 -7.09 20.22
N ARG A 14 -5.09 -6.14 21.15
CA ARG A 14 -6.23 -5.44 21.78
C ARG A 14 -7.00 -4.59 20.78
N THR A 15 -6.32 -3.82 19.94
CA THR A 15 -6.95 -2.92 18.97
C THR A 15 -7.62 -3.70 17.83
N GLU A 16 -6.97 -4.72 17.29
CA GLU A 16 -7.51 -5.51 16.20
C GLU A 16 -8.63 -6.47 16.66
N SER A 17 -8.59 -7.00 17.89
CA SER A 17 -9.67 -7.85 18.41
C SER A 17 -11.01 -7.11 18.57
N SER A 18 -10.98 -5.79 18.66
CA SER A 18 -12.18 -4.95 18.72
C SER A 18 -12.82 -4.71 17.35
N ILE A 19 -12.12 -5.06 16.25
CA ILE A 19 -12.59 -4.81 14.89
C ILE A 19 -13.66 -5.82 14.50
N ARG A 20 -14.85 -5.33 14.20
CA ARG A 20 -15.98 -6.17 13.82
C ARG A 20 -15.76 -6.82 12.44
N ALA A 21 -16.09 -8.10 12.33
CA ALA A 21 -16.05 -8.86 11.09
C ALA A 21 -14.70 -8.81 10.37
N LEU A 22 -13.60 -8.70 11.13
CA LEU A 22 -12.26 -8.82 10.57
C LEU A 22 -12.07 -10.24 10.04
N ARG A 23 -11.59 -10.33 8.80
CA ARG A 23 -11.29 -11.62 8.18
C ARG A 23 -10.03 -12.22 8.81
N PRO A 24 -9.96 -13.55 8.90
CA PRO A 24 -8.78 -14.22 9.44
C PRO A 24 -7.50 -13.74 8.73
N ASP A 25 -6.46 -13.56 9.50
CA ASP A 25 -5.12 -13.13 9.07
C ASP A 25 -5.02 -11.75 8.40
N CYS A 26 -6.09 -10.94 8.41
CA CYS A 26 -6.09 -9.60 7.84
C CYS A 26 -5.81 -8.49 8.86
N GLU A 27 -5.54 -8.85 10.10
CA GLU A 27 -5.16 -7.91 11.17
C GLU A 27 -3.81 -7.23 10.92
N LYS A 28 -3.59 -6.09 11.60
CA LYS A 28 -2.25 -5.50 11.75
C LYS A 28 -1.33 -6.51 12.43
N LYS A 29 -0.11 -6.68 11.93
CA LYS A 29 0.79 -7.73 12.41
C LYS A 29 2.25 -7.32 12.35
N ILE A 30 3.00 -7.64 13.40
CA ILE A 30 4.46 -7.63 13.36
C ILE A 30 4.95 -9.06 13.08
N VAL A 31 5.88 -9.19 12.14
CA VAL A 31 6.69 -10.39 11.94
C VAL A 31 8.08 -10.05 12.46
N TRP A 32 8.44 -10.64 13.58
CA TRP A 32 9.72 -10.41 14.22
C TRP A 32 10.80 -11.21 13.51
N ALA A 33 11.93 -10.58 13.18
CA ALA A 33 13.09 -11.25 12.60
C ALA A 33 13.82 -12.15 13.61
N ASN A 34 13.71 -11.81 14.89
CA ASN A 34 14.26 -12.52 16.03
C ASN A 34 13.17 -12.67 17.10
N GLU A 35 13.54 -12.67 18.37
CA GLU A 35 12.60 -12.73 19.48
C GLU A 35 11.66 -11.51 19.49
N PRO A 36 10.37 -11.69 19.81
CA PRO A 36 9.41 -10.61 19.95
C PRO A 36 9.89 -9.53 20.93
N GLY A 37 9.64 -8.27 20.58
CA GLY A 37 10.04 -7.13 21.39
C GLY A 37 11.50 -6.72 21.26
N LEU A 38 12.29 -7.37 20.40
CA LEU A 38 13.65 -6.95 20.08
C LEU A 38 13.69 -6.09 18.81
N LYS A 39 14.36 -4.95 18.92
CA LYS A 39 14.58 -4.04 17.79
C LYS A 39 15.59 -4.62 16.80
N SER A 40 15.33 -4.49 15.52
CA SER A 40 16.29 -4.84 14.45
C SER A 40 17.01 -3.60 13.93
N ALA A 41 18.16 -3.78 13.27
CA ALA A 41 18.89 -2.67 12.64
C ALA A 41 18.04 -1.98 11.56
N THR A 42 17.21 -2.74 10.85
CA THR A 42 16.27 -2.23 9.85
C THR A 42 14.89 -2.83 10.10
N SER A 43 13.85 -2.02 10.01
CA SER A 43 12.48 -2.49 9.92
C SER A 43 11.89 -2.24 8.55
N MET A 44 10.92 -3.06 8.17
CA MET A 44 10.08 -2.84 7.00
C MET A 44 8.65 -2.58 7.43
N VAL A 45 7.98 -1.66 6.74
CA VAL A 45 6.55 -1.37 6.92
C VAL A 45 5.86 -1.57 5.59
N TYR A 46 4.77 -2.31 5.56
CA TYR A 46 3.98 -2.50 4.35
C TYR A 46 2.61 -1.86 4.48
N ILE A 47 2.27 -0.99 3.52
CA ILE A 47 0.98 -0.29 3.41
C ILE A 47 0.29 -0.74 2.12
N HIS A 48 -0.75 -1.55 2.26
CA HIS A 48 -1.46 -2.18 1.14
C HIS A 48 -2.32 -1.21 0.31
N GLY A 49 -2.80 -1.68 -0.83
CA GLY A 49 -3.68 -0.97 -1.75
C GLY A 49 -5.15 -0.95 -1.31
N PHE A 50 -5.96 -0.14 -2.03
CA PHE A 50 -7.39 -0.04 -1.80
C PHE A 50 -8.09 -1.37 -2.03
N SER A 51 -9.02 -1.70 -1.16
CA SER A 51 -9.77 -2.95 -1.09
C SER A 51 -8.96 -4.23 -0.79
N ALA A 52 -7.63 -4.17 -0.81
CA ALA A 52 -6.71 -5.27 -0.55
C ALA A 52 -6.38 -5.44 0.95
N THR A 53 -5.42 -6.30 1.24
CA THR A 53 -4.84 -6.55 2.55
C THR A 53 -3.34 -6.82 2.42
N ARG A 54 -2.65 -7.14 3.52
CA ARG A 54 -1.21 -7.45 3.54
C ARG A 54 -0.79 -8.55 2.57
N PHE A 55 -1.71 -9.37 2.12
CA PHE A 55 -1.45 -10.49 1.20
C PHE A 55 -1.27 -10.07 -0.26
N GLU A 56 -1.58 -8.82 -0.59
CA GLU A 56 -1.55 -8.31 -1.97
C GLU A 56 -0.21 -8.54 -2.68
N CYS A 57 0.90 -8.37 -1.96
CA CYS A 57 2.26 -8.62 -2.46
C CYS A 57 2.95 -9.82 -1.76
N SER A 58 2.19 -10.67 -1.06
CA SER A 58 2.77 -11.84 -0.38
C SER A 58 3.18 -12.91 -1.42
N PRO A 59 4.32 -13.60 -1.22
CA PRO A 59 5.23 -13.55 -0.08
C PRO A 59 6.43 -12.60 -0.28
N VAL A 60 6.44 -11.75 -1.30
CA VAL A 60 7.62 -10.95 -1.69
C VAL A 60 8.13 -10.11 -0.51
N ILE A 61 7.22 -9.41 0.19
CA ILE A 61 7.61 -8.51 1.28
C ILE A 61 8.14 -9.30 2.48
N ASP A 62 7.50 -10.43 2.80
CA ASP A 62 7.95 -11.36 3.83
C ASP A 62 9.38 -11.86 3.55
N MET A 63 9.63 -12.33 2.32
CA MET A 63 10.93 -12.86 1.90
C MET A 63 12.04 -11.78 1.88
N VAL A 64 11.70 -10.54 1.50
CA VAL A 64 12.66 -9.43 1.54
C VAL A 64 13.03 -9.10 2.98
N ALA A 65 12.05 -8.98 3.87
CA ALA A 65 12.28 -8.71 5.29
C ALA A 65 13.12 -9.80 5.94
N GLU A 66 12.80 -11.07 5.69
CA GLU A 66 13.56 -12.23 6.17
C GLU A 66 15.04 -12.15 5.75
N LYS A 67 15.30 -11.93 4.44
CA LYS A 67 16.66 -11.85 3.90
C LYS A 67 17.47 -10.65 4.41
N LEU A 68 16.80 -9.59 4.87
CA LEU A 68 17.39 -8.43 5.51
C LEU A 68 17.59 -8.61 7.01
N GLY A 69 17.00 -9.64 7.63
CA GLY A 69 16.92 -9.76 9.10
C GLY A 69 16.14 -8.59 9.70
N ALA A 70 15.11 -8.09 8.99
CA ALA A 70 14.34 -6.92 9.36
C ALA A 70 13.03 -7.33 10.06
N ASN A 71 12.67 -6.66 11.15
CA ASN A 71 11.32 -6.71 11.67
C ASN A 71 10.37 -6.13 10.63
N LEU A 72 9.23 -6.78 10.41
CA LEU A 72 8.27 -6.38 9.39
C LEU A 72 6.92 -6.07 10.03
N PHE A 73 6.39 -4.88 9.77
CA PHE A 73 5.05 -4.50 10.16
C PHE A 73 4.11 -4.45 8.96
N PHE A 74 3.02 -5.18 9.04
CA PHE A 74 1.90 -5.09 8.13
C PHE A 74 0.80 -4.25 8.73
N THR A 75 0.52 -3.10 8.14
CA THR A 75 -0.65 -2.31 8.53
C THR A 75 -1.94 -2.84 7.94
N ARG A 76 -3.04 -2.40 8.46
CA ARG A 76 -4.38 -2.55 7.90
C ARG A 76 -5.06 -1.18 7.91
N LEU A 77 -5.32 -0.66 6.73
CA LEU A 77 -6.03 0.59 6.58
C LEU A 77 -7.49 0.44 7.04
N ARG A 78 -8.05 1.49 7.60
CA ARG A 78 -9.42 1.53 8.10
C ARG A 78 -10.41 0.93 7.10
N GLY A 79 -11.31 0.06 7.57
CA GLY A 79 -12.32 -0.60 6.76
C GLY A 79 -11.83 -1.76 5.90
N HIS A 80 -10.50 -1.95 5.76
CA HIS A 80 -9.93 -3.07 5.00
C HIS A 80 -9.85 -4.34 5.84
N GLY A 81 -9.77 -5.49 5.13
CA GLY A 81 -9.82 -6.80 5.80
C GLY A 81 -11.19 -7.14 6.38
N GLN A 82 -12.21 -6.37 6.09
CA GLN A 82 -13.59 -6.48 6.57
C GLN A 82 -14.57 -6.61 5.39
N ASP A 83 -15.84 -6.35 5.62
CA ASP A 83 -16.87 -6.32 4.57
C ASP A 83 -16.88 -4.98 3.80
N GLY A 84 -17.67 -4.92 2.73
CA GLY A 84 -17.78 -3.72 1.92
C GLY A 84 -18.41 -2.53 2.64
N ARG A 85 -19.21 -2.76 3.67
CA ARG A 85 -19.82 -1.70 4.48
C ARG A 85 -18.73 -0.96 5.25
N ALA A 86 -17.88 -1.69 5.94
CA ALA A 86 -16.76 -1.11 6.70
C ALA A 86 -15.83 -0.30 5.77
N LEU A 87 -15.52 -0.83 4.58
CA LEU A 87 -14.74 -0.10 3.58
C LEU A 87 -15.43 1.21 3.13
N GLY A 88 -16.77 1.20 3.03
CA GLY A 88 -17.55 2.38 2.68
C GLY A 88 -17.71 3.42 3.77
N GLU A 89 -17.38 3.08 5.01
CA GLU A 89 -17.43 3.98 6.15
C GLU A 89 -16.10 4.70 6.41
N ALA A 90 -14.99 4.18 5.85
CA ALA A 90 -13.66 4.76 6.01
C ALA A 90 -13.47 6.05 5.19
N CYS A 91 -12.66 6.96 5.70
CA CYS A 91 -12.31 8.21 5.05
C CYS A 91 -10.80 8.39 4.86
N PHE A 92 -10.41 9.44 4.14
CA PHE A 92 -9.01 9.76 3.85
C PHE A 92 -8.20 10.02 5.12
N ASP A 93 -8.75 10.77 6.07
CA ASP A 93 -8.02 11.12 7.30
C ASP A 93 -7.67 9.87 8.12
N GLU A 94 -8.58 8.90 8.20
CA GLU A 94 -8.34 7.62 8.86
C GLU A 94 -7.27 6.80 8.13
N TYR A 95 -7.18 6.86 6.78
CA TYR A 95 -6.09 6.22 6.05
C TYR A 95 -4.75 6.86 6.34
N MET A 96 -4.72 8.19 6.49
CA MET A 96 -3.49 8.91 6.87
C MET A 96 -3.07 8.58 8.29
N GLU A 97 -4.01 8.50 9.24
CA GLU A 97 -3.74 8.08 10.61
C GLU A 97 -3.13 6.67 10.65
N ASP A 98 -3.72 5.70 9.95
CA ASP A 98 -3.19 4.34 9.87
C ASP A 98 -1.80 4.28 9.21
N ALA A 99 -1.54 5.09 8.18
CA ALA A 99 -0.24 5.16 7.53
C ALA A 99 0.85 5.78 8.43
N LEU A 100 0.51 6.84 9.15
CA LEU A 100 1.41 7.48 10.12
C LEU A 100 1.68 6.56 11.31
N GLU A 101 0.66 5.90 11.85
CA GLU A 101 0.81 4.88 12.88
C GLU A 101 1.76 3.77 12.42
N ALA A 102 1.59 3.29 11.19
CA ALA A 102 2.42 2.24 10.63
C ALA A 102 3.91 2.63 10.59
N ILE A 103 4.22 3.85 10.17
CA ILE A 103 5.59 4.33 10.12
C ILE A 103 6.16 4.50 11.54
N GLU A 104 5.39 4.98 12.50
CA GLU A 104 5.82 5.12 13.90
C GLU A 104 6.08 3.73 14.54
N ILE A 105 5.25 2.73 14.26
CA ILE A 105 5.53 1.35 14.67
C ILE A 105 6.85 0.88 14.02
N GLY A 106 7.06 1.14 12.72
CA GLY A 106 8.31 0.86 12.05
C GLY A 106 9.53 1.43 12.76
N LYS A 107 9.48 2.70 13.16
CA LYS A 107 10.55 3.37 13.94
C LYS A 107 10.75 2.75 15.33
N THR A 108 9.70 2.21 15.91
CA THR A 108 9.77 1.55 17.22
C THR A 108 10.46 0.19 17.11
N ILE A 109 10.22 -0.56 16.04
CA ILE A 109 10.74 -1.92 15.85
C ILE A 109 12.06 -2.02 15.07
N GLY A 110 12.56 -0.90 14.50
CA GLY A 110 13.84 -0.84 13.77
C GLY A 110 14.56 0.49 13.95
N ASP A 111 15.90 0.49 13.80
CA ASP A 111 16.69 1.72 13.86
C ASP A 111 16.55 2.54 12.58
N GLU A 112 16.48 1.88 11.43
CA GLU A 112 16.17 2.45 10.13
C GLU A 112 14.89 1.84 9.59
N VAL A 113 14.07 2.66 8.92
CA VAL A 113 12.74 2.23 8.41
C VAL A 113 12.71 2.27 6.89
N ILE A 114 12.37 1.15 6.27
CA ILE A 114 12.03 1.03 4.86
C ILE A 114 10.50 0.91 4.76
N VAL A 115 9.86 1.79 3.99
CA VAL A 115 8.40 1.73 3.84
C VAL A 115 8.04 1.29 2.42
N VAL A 116 7.23 0.26 2.33
CA VAL A 116 6.74 -0.29 1.06
C VAL A 116 5.25 0.00 0.95
N GLY A 117 4.83 0.63 -0.13
CA GLY A 117 3.43 0.85 -0.45
C GLY A 117 3.01 0.14 -1.72
N CYS A 118 1.76 -0.32 -1.76
CA CYS A 118 1.14 -0.79 -2.98
C CYS A 118 -0.07 0.10 -3.31
N SER A 119 -0.22 0.45 -4.59
CA SER A 119 -1.36 1.20 -5.10
C SER A 119 -1.69 2.44 -4.25
N THR A 120 -2.81 2.47 -3.54
CA THR A 120 -3.22 3.57 -2.63
C THR A 120 -2.28 3.75 -1.44
N GLY A 121 -1.56 2.72 -1.01
CA GLY A 121 -0.52 2.83 0.02
C GLY A 121 0.62 3.78 -0.38
N CYS A 122 0.95 3.88 -1.67
CA CYS A 122 2.03 4.75 -2.15
C CYS A 122 1.76 6.24 -1.94
N PRO A 123 0.62 6.82 -2.38
CA PRO A 123 0.33 8.23 -2.10
C PRO A 123 0.15 8.54 -0.61
N LEU A 124 -0.25 7.59 0.23
CA LEU A 124 -0.28 7.78 1.69
C LEU A 124 1.15 7.97 2.25
N ILE A 125 2.09 7.11 1.84
CA ILE A 125 3.52 7.28 2.19
C ILE A 125 4.04 8.62 1.66
N HIS A 126 3.70 8.98 0.43
CA HIS A 126 4.12 10.22 -0.21
C HIS A 126 3.66 11.46 0.57
N LEU A 127 2.43 11.44 1.07
CA LEU A 127 1.87 12.46 1.94
C LEU A 127 2.57 12.52 3.30
N ALA A 128 2.84 11.37 3.93
CA ALA A 128 3.58 11.31 5.18
C ALA A 128 4.99 11.93 5.04
N LEU A 129 5.70 11.60 3.96
CA LEU A 129 7.01 12.18 3.65
C LEU A 129 6.94 13.70 3.45
N SER A 130 5.89 14.20 2.79
CA SER A 130 5.70 15.64 2.60
C SER A 130 5.42 16.41 3.90
N GLN A 131 4.96 15.70 4.93
CA GLN A 131 4.76 16.24 6.28
C GLN A 131 6.04 16.18 7.13
N GLY A 132 7.18 15.78 6.54
CA GLY A 132 8.47 15.73 7.23
C GLY A 132 8.74 14.42 7.98
N VAL A 133 7.94 13.38 7.75
CA VAL A 133 8.21 12.06 8.32
C VAL A 133 9.53 11.52 7.73
N SER A 134 10.49 11.18 8.60
CA SER A 134 11.81 10.66 8.20
C SER A 134 11.77 9.13 8.16
N ILE A 135 12.23 8.57 7.04
CA ILE A 135 12.48 7.14 6.82
C ILE A 135 13.76 6.97 5.98
N LYS A 136 14.33 5.78 5.96
CA LYS A 136 15.53 5.48 5.18
C LYS A 136 15.27 5.51 3.68
N SER A 137 14.25 4.78 3.22
CA SER A 137 13.88 4.65 1.82
C SER A 137 12.43 4.22 1.64
N ALA A 138 11.88 4.41 0.44
CA ALA A 138 10.53 3.97 0.12
C ALA A 138 10.49 3.14 -1.18
N ILE A 139 9.61 2.15 -1.22
CA ILE A 139 9.33 1.32 -2.38
C ILE A 139 7.86 1.46 -2.74
N TYR A 140 7.57 1.93 -3.94
CA TYR A 140 6.23 2.10 -4.46
C TYR A 140 5.93 1.06 -5.53
N ILE A 141 4.92 0.22 -5.27
CA ILE A 141 4.45 -0.83 -6.17
C ILE A 141 3.14 -0.36 -6.79
N SER A 142 3.08 -0.27 -8.11
CA SER A 142 1.89 0.17 -8.87
C SER A 142 1.21 1.42 -8.30
N PRO A 143 1.95 2.53 -8.06
CA PRO A 143 1.46 3.66 -7.27
C PRO A 143 0.23 4.32 -7.87
N ASN A 144 -0.83 4.46 -7.09
CA ASN A 144 -2.06 5.12 -7.50
C ASN A 144 -1.96 6.64 -7.33
N PHE A 145 -1.27 7.29 -8.26
CA PHE A 145 -1.30 8.75 -8.40
C PHE A 145 -2.37 9.26 -9.36
N GLY A 146 -3.25 8.39 -9.83
CA GLY A 146 -4.40 8.76 -10.64
C GLY A 146 -4.99 7.56 -11.35
N PRO A 147 -6.33 7.45 -11.38
CA PRO A 147 -7.01 6.34 -12.03
C PRO A 147 -6.92 6.44 -13.55
N LYS A 148 -6.87 5.28 -14.22
CA LYS A 148 -6.93 5.18 -15.68
C LYS A 148 -8.37 5.09 -16.19
N LYS A 149 -9.23 4.33 -15.48
CA LYS A 149 -10.62 4.10 -15.87
C LYS A 149 -11.48 5.35 -15.72
N LEU A 150 -12.49 5.49 -16.61
CA LEU A 150 -13.36 6.67 -16.68
C LEU A 150 -14.11 6.93 -15.35
N VAL A 151 -14.59 5.88 -14.69
CA VAL A 151 -15.26 6.00 -13.39
C VAL A 151 -14.36 6.67 -12.36
N GLY A 152 -13.10 6.24 -12.28
CA GLY A 152 -12.12 6.85 -11.38
C GLY A 152 -11.81 8.31 -11.72
N GLN A 153 -11.78 8.66 -13.01
CA GLN A 153 -11.59 10.03 -13.46
C GLN A 153 -12.77 10.91 -13.10
N SER A 154 -14.00 10.40 -13.22
CA SER A 154 -15.22 11.13 -12.87
C SER A 154 -15.33 11.45 -11.38
N LEU A 155 -14.74 10.63 -10.50
CA LEU A 155 -14.67 10.91 -9.06
C LEU A 155 -13.97 12.23 -8.74
N ARG A 156 -13.09 12.72 -9.60
CA ARG A 156 -12.34 13.97 -9.42
C ARG A 156 -13.14 15.23 -9.77
N LEU A 157 -14.31 15.08 -10.38
CA LEU A 157 -15.16 16.21 -10.77
C LEU A 157 -15.90 16.79 -9.56
N PRO A 158 -16.22 18.11 -9.57
CA PRO A 158 -17.05 18.71 -8.55
C PRO A 158 -18.38 17.97 -8.40
N ALA A 159 -18.88 17.84 -7.18
CA ALA A 159 -20.14 17.17 -6.86
C ALA A 159 -20.21 15.68 -7.26
N ALA A 160 -19.06 15.02 -7.47
CA ALA A 160 -18.99 13.60 -7.83
C ALA A 160 -19.75 12.70 -6.85
N GLU A 161 -19.80 13.07 -5.59
CA GLU A 161 -20.51 12.34 -4.52
C GLU A 161 -22.00 12.16 -4.81
N PHE A 162 -22.60 13.10 -5.54
CA PHE A 162 -24.01 13.04 -5.90
C PHE A 162 -24.24 12.27 -7.22
N PHE A 163 -23.48 12.55 -8.26
CA PHE A 163 -23.75 11.99 -9.58
C PHE A 163 -23.07 10.63 -9.86
N VAL A 164 -21.89 10.36 -9.28
CA VAL A 164 -21.20 9.10 -9.56
C VAL A 164 -22.00 7.88 -9.12
N PRO A 165 -22.62 7.83 -7.92
CA PRO A 165 -23.48 6.71 -7.56
C PRO A 165 -24.76 6.58 -8.43
N LEU A 166 -25.22 7.68 -9.03
CA LEU A 166 -26.37 7.66 -9.93
C LEU A 166 -26.02 7.10 -11.31
N ILE A 167 -24.83 7.41 -11.83
CA ILE A 167 -24.40 7.00 -13.17
C ILE A 167 -23.76 5.60 -13.14
N PHE A 168 -22.91 5.30 -12.16
CA PHE A 168 -22.13 4.07 -12.08
C PHE A 168 -22.68 3.05 -11.05
N GLY A 169 -23.80 3.37 -10.39
CA GLY A 169 -24.41 2.54 -9.37
C GLY A 169 -23.93 2.84 -7.94
N LYS A 170 -24.78 2.46 -6.98
CA LYS A 170 -24.50 2.66 -5.54
C LYS A 170 -23.47 1.68 -4.97
N THR A 171 -23.23 0.59 -5.70
CA THR A 171 -22.27 -0.45 -5.31
C THR A 171 -21.28 -0.65 -6.45
N HIS A 172 -20.01 -0.66 -6.12
CA HIS A 172 -18.93 -1.06 -7.01
C HIS A 172 -18.51 -2.49 -6.70
N SER A 173 -18.30 -3.30 -7.72
CA SER A 173 -17.81 -4.66 -7.57
C SER A 173 -16.93 -5.04 -8.75
N PHE A 174 -16.01 -5.98 -8.50
CA PHE A 174 -15.20 -6.61 -9.54
C PHE A 174 -15.21 -8.12 -9.37
N THR A 175 -15.02 -8.84 -10.46
CA THR A 175 -14.93 -10.29 -10.44
C THR A 175 -13.53 -10.70 -10.00
N PRO A 176 -13.38 -11.43 -8.89
CA PRO A 176 -12.08 -11.93 -8.46
C PRO A 176 -11.56 -12.97 -9.45
N LYS A 177 -10.25 -12.98 -9.68
CA LYS A 177 -9.59 -13.90 -10.63
C LYS A 177 -9.33 -15.29 -10.04
N ASN A 178 -9.27 -15.39 -8.70
CA ASN A 178 -9.04 -16.65 -7.99
C ASN A 178 -9.60 -16.60 -6.56
N THR A 179 -9.60 -17.75 -5.87
CA THR A 179 -10.12 -17.90 -4.51
C THR A 179 -9.33 -17.13 -3.46
N GLU A 180 -8.02 -17.00 -3.64
CA GLU A 180 -7.18 -16.24 -2.72
C GLU A 180 -7.47 -14.74 -2.81
N GLN A 181 -7.77 -14.22 -4.01
CA GLN A 181 -8.22 -12.85 -4.14
C GLN A 181 -9.55 -12.61 -3.42
N VAL A 182 -10.50 -13.57 -3.46
CA VAL A 182 -11.75 -13.48 -2.68
C VAL A 182 -11.47 -13.38 -1.17
N ARG A 183 -10.50 -14.17 -0.69
CA ARG A 183 -10.10 -14.17 0.71
C ARG A 183 -9.46 -12.86 1.16
N CYS A 184 -8.64 -12.26 0.30
CA CYS A 184 -7.75 -11.17 0.66
C CYS A 184 -8.25 -9.79 0.23
N TRP A 185 -9.22 -9.68 -0.69
CA TRP A 185 -9.79 -8.40 -1.15
C TRP A 185 -11.25 -8.26 -0.81
N THR A 186 -11.68 -7.02 -0.58
CA THR A 186 -13.10 -6.66 -0.53
C THR A 186 -13.58 -6.40 -1.95
N THR A 187 -14.25 -7.39 -2.56
CA THR A 187 -14.59 -7.40 -3.98
C THR A 187 -15.90 -6.66 -4.32
N SER A 188 -16.67 -6.29 -3.30
CA SER A 188 -17.93 -5.53 -3.45
C SER A 188 -18.10 -4.56 -2.28
N TYR A 189 -18.32 -3.30 -2.57
CA TYR A 189 -18.41 -2.22 -1.60
C TYR A 189 -19.26 -1.05 -2.12
N PRO A 190 -19.84 -0.21 -1.24
CA PRO A 190 -20.53 1.00 -1.66
C PRO A 190 -19.62 1.91 -2.49
N THR A 191 -20.14 2.50 -3.57
CA THR A 191 -19.38 3.41 -4.43
C THR A 191 -18.74 4.57 -3.65
N LYS A 192 -19.36 4.98 -2.54
CA LYS A 192 -18.79 6.00 -1.65
C LYS A 192 -17.40 5.63 -1.10
N ALA A 193 -17.04 4.35 -0.99
CA ALA A 193 -15.71 3.91 -0.56
C ALA A 193 -14.58 4.45 -1.44
N LEU A 194 -14.86 4.68 -2.72
CA LEU A 194 -13.88 5.20 -3.67
C LEU A 194 -13.46 6.65 -3.39
N PHE A 195 -14.24 7.40 -2.59
CA PHE A 195 -13.91 8.79 -2.30
C PHE A 195 -12.71 8.92 -1.37
N ALA A 196 -12.51 8.01 -0.42
CA ALA A 196 -11.30 7.99 0.40
C ALA A 196 -10.02 7.80 -0.44
N ALA A 197 -10.05 6.88 -1.41
CA ALA A 197 -8.94 6.69 -2.34
C ALA A 197 -8.77 7.90 -3.30
N ARG A 198 -9.87 8.51 -3.76
CA ARG A 198 -9.85 9.76 -4.54
C ARG A 198 -9.13 10.88 -3.77
N ASP A 199 -9.53 11.08 -2.52
CA ASP A 199 -9.00 12.18 -1.70
C ASP A 199 -7.51 11.99 -1.42
N THR A 200 -7.08 10.75 -1.21
CA THR A 200 -5.66 10.37 -1.14
C THR A 200 -4.89 10.80 -2.40
N VAL A 201 -5.44 10.50 -3.59
CA VAL A 201 -4.83 10.91 -4.87
C VAL A 201 -4.82 12.42 -5.01
N LEU A 202 -5.92 13.10 -4.74
CA LEU A 202 -6.01 14.57 -4.87
C LEU A 202 -5.03 15.28 -3.94
N ALA A 203 -4.94 14.83 -2.70
CA ALA A 203 -3.99 15.36 -1.72
C ALA A 203 -2.53 15.16 -2.18
N SER A 204 -2.20 13.97 -2.71
CA SER A 204 -0.84 13.67 -3.17
C SER A 204 -0.37 14.57 -4.33
N HIS A 205 -1.29 15.11 -5.14
CA HIS A 205 -0.96 16.04 -6.21
C HIS A 205 -0.63 17.47 -5.70
N GLN A 206 -0.91 17.78 -4.44
CA GLN A 206 -0.57 19.07 -3.82
C GLN A 206 0.82 19.05 -3.16
N VAL A 207 1.46 17.91 -3.12
CA VAL A 207 2.79 17.73 -2.53
C VAL A 207 3.85 18.42 -3.39
N ARG A 208 4.83 19.04 -2.75
CA ARG A 208 6.06 19.48 -3.40
C ARG A 208 7.02 18.32 -3.57
N HIS A 209 6.86 17.58 -4.67
CA HIS A 209 7.58 16.32 -4.91
C HIS A 209 9.10 16.48 -4.84
N ASN A 210 9.63 17.61 -5.26
CA ASN A 210 11.06 17.93 -5.25
C ASN A 210 11.65 18.14 -3.85
N GLU A 211 10.85 18.21 -2.80
CA GLU A 211 11.32 18.31 -1.41
C GLU A 211 11.56 16.92 -0.79
N ILE A 212 11.03 15.85 -1.37
CA ILE A 212 11.27 14.46 -0.92
C ILE A 212 12.62 14.00 -1.48
N ARG A 213 13.61 13.77 -0.62
CA ARG A 213 15.02 13.52 -1.00
C ARG A 213 15.55 12.15 -0.60
N ILE A 214 14.71 11.26 -0.14
CA ILE A 214 15.12 9.90 0.22
C ILE A 214 15.24 9.01 -1.03
N PRO A 215 16.04 7.94 -1.01
CA PRO A 215 16.05 6.94 -2.08
C PRO A 215 14.67 6.29 -2.26
N MET A 216 14.20 6.20 -3.51
CA MET A 216 12.90 5.62 -3.82
C MET A 216 12.96 4.69 -5.02
N LEU A 217 12.31 3.53 -4.89
CA LEU A 217 12.07 2.61 -6.00
C LEU A 217 10.60 2.71 -6.42
N PHE A 218 10.35 3.04 -7.68
CA PHE A 218 9.02 3.00 -8.29
C PHE A 218 8.94 1.78 -9.21
N TRP A 219 8.24 0.76 -8.76
CA TRP A 219 8.00 -0.48 -9.46
C TRP A 219 6.58 -0.48 -10.02
N PHE A 220 6.43 -0.32 -11.33
CA PHE A 220 5.11 -0.19 -11.95
C PHE A 220 5.16 -0.61 -13.42
N CYS A 221 4.01 -0.97 -13.98
CA CYS A 221 3.86 -1.32 -15.37
C CYS A 221 3.25 -0.16 -16.17
N ASP A 222 3.80 0.13 -17.34
CA ASP A 222 3.26 1.18 -18.24
C ASP A 222 1.89 0.80 -18.80
N GLU A 223 1.62 -0.49 -18.92
CA GLU A 223 0.39 -1.09 -19.40
C GLU A 223 -0.71 -1.16 -18.36
N ASP A 224 -0.44 -0.83 -17.09
CA ASP A 224 -1.42 -0.84 -16.00
C ASP A 224 -2.77 -0.27 -16.45
N SER A 225 -3.84 -1.08 -16.29
CA SER A 225 -5.20 -0.72 -16.73
C SER A 225 -6.04 -0.06 -15.62
N ILE A 226 -5.58 -0.12 -14.38
CA ILE A 226 -6.27 0.41 -13.20
C ILE A 226 -5.81 1.84 -12.90
N VAL A 227 -4.47 2.03 -12.79
CA VAL A 227 -3.88 3.34 -12.55
C VAL A 227 -3.14 3.86 -13.78
N ASN A 228 -3.02 5.15 -13.86
CA ASN A 228 -2.39 5.79 -15.02
C ASN A 228 -0.89 6.00 -14.77
N ALA A 229 -0.06 5.13 -15.33
CA ALA A 229 1.40 5.17 -15.21
C ALA A 229 2.03 6.53 -15.63
N LYS A 230 1.35 7.34 -16.44
CA LYS A 230 1.82 8.69 -16.79
C LYS A 230 1.90 9.61 -15.58
N TRP A 231 0.99 9.46 -14.61
CA TRP A 231 1.09 10.21 -13.35
C TRP A 231 2.28 9.77 -12.52
N THR A 232 2.52 8.47 -12.43
CA THR A 232 3.70 7.90 -11.77
C THR A 232 5.00 8.46 -12.34
N ARG A 233 5.15 8.42 -13.67
CA ARG A 233 6.33 8.98 -14.36
C ARG A 233 6.47 10.49 -14.16
N ARG A 234 5.35 11.22 -14.19
CA ARG A 234 5.35 12.67 -13.97
C ARG A 234 5.81 13.03 -12.55
N ILE A 235 5.31 12.35 -11.53
CA ILE A 235 5.72 12.59 -10.14
C ILE A 235 7.19 12.22 -9.95
N ALA A 236 7.60 11.05 -10.42
CA ALA A 236 8.99 10.61 -10.35
C ALA A 236 9.95 11.63 -11.00
N SER A 237 9.61 12.17 -12.18
CA SER A 237 10.43 13.18 -12.87
C SER A 237 10.58 14.50 -12.09
N GLN A 238 9.68 14.80 -11.18
CA GLN A 238 9.73 16.00 -10.33
C GLN A 238 10.57 15.78 -9.06
N MET A 239 10.90 14.53 -8.73
CA MET A 239 11.64 14.18 -7.51
C MET A 239 13.17 14.15 -7.71
N GLY A 240 13.64 14.12 -8.96
CA GLY A 240 15.06 14.13 -9.30
C GLY A 240 15.72 12.75 -9.25
N ASP A 241 17.05 12.73 -9.00
CA ASP A 241 17.89 11.54 -9.17
C ASP A 241 17.78 10.49 -8.07
N ASN A 242 17.04 10.78 -7.00
CA ASN A 242 16.81 9.83 -5.90
C ASN A 242 15.73 8.78 -6.21
N VAL A 243 15.15 8.79 -7.41
CA VAL A 243 14.11 7.85 -7.82
C VAL A 243 14.65 6.87 -8.87
N THR A 244 14.55 5.59 -8.57
CA THR A 244 14.78 4.50 -9.53
C THR A 244 13.43 4.04 -10.08
N LEU A 245 13.28 3.99 -11.41
CA LEU A 245 12.09 3.44 -12.07
C LEU A 245 12.37 2.01 -12.53
N TYR A 246 11.45 1.11 -12.25
CA TYR A 246 11.49 -0.26 -12.74
C TYR A 246 10.14 -0.66 -13.34
N ASN A 247 10.16 -1.06 -14.62
CA ASN A 247 9.00 -1.57 -15.35
C ASN A 247 9.23 -3.08 -15.62
N PRO A 248 8.56 -3.99 -14.88
CA PRO A 248 8.76 -5.43 -15.03
C PRO A 248 8.14 -5.92 -16.35
N LYS A 249 8.72 -6.97 -16.90
CA LYS A 249 8.08 -7.73 -17.98
C LYS A 249 7.19 -8.79 -17.38
N LEU A 250 5.91 -8.63 -17.55
CA LEU A 250 4.90 -9.60 -17.11
C LEU A 250 4.74 -10.72 -18.14
N THR A 251 4.19 -11.83 -17.69
CA THR A 251 3.88 -13.01 -18.49
C THR A 251 2.37 -13.27 -18.48
N ASP A 252 1.91 -14.24 -19.24
CA ASP A 252 0.52 -14.71 -19.28
C ASP A 252 0.02 -15.36 -17.98
N ARG A 253 0.93 -15.60 -17.03
CA ARG A 253 0.59 -16.09 -15.66
C ARG A 253 0.42 -14.98 -14.64
N ASP A 254 0.70 -13.74 -15.02
CA ASP A 254 0.63 -12.58 -14.15
C ASP A 254 -0.68 -11.81 -14.35
N ASP A 255 -0.91 -10.77 -13.56
CA ASP A 255 -2.13 -9.99 -13.58
C ASP A 255 -2.40 -9.34 -14.95
N ASP A 256 -3.52 -9.70 -15.62
CA ASP A 256 -3.94 -9.16 -16.92
C ASP A 256 -4.20 -7.65 -16.88
N ASP A 257 -4.56 -7.10 -15.70
CA ASP A 257 -4.72 -5.67 -15.50
C ASP A 257 -3.37 -4.95 -15.35
N HIS A 258 -2.27 -5.70 -15.23
CA HIS A 258 -0.91 -5.19 -15.03
C HIS A 258 -0.79 -4.27 -13.82
N HIS A 259 -1.62 -4.48 -12.80
CA HIS A 259 -1.68 -3.67 -11.58
C HIS A 259 -1.14 -4.39 -10.35
N CYS A 260 -1.60 -5.61 -10.07
CA CYS A 260 -1.09 -6.43 -8.98
C CYS A 260 0.15 -7.22 -9.44
N ILE A 261 1.26 -6.51 -9.65
CA ILE A 261 2.45 -7.00 -10.38
C ILE A 261 3.51 -7.67 -9.50
N LEU A 262 3.21 -7.94 -8.24
CA LEU A 262 4.06 -8.70 -7.31
C LEU A 262 3.22 -9.61 -6.43
N GLY A 263 3.78 -10.76 -6.07
CA GLY A 263 3.16 -11.73 -5.16
C GLY A 263 2.40 -12.84 -5.86
N ASP A 264 2.32 -13.98 -5.15
CA ASP A 264 1.86 -15.25 -5.72
C ASP A 264 0.38 -15.28 -6.10
N ILE A 265 -0.44 -14.40 -5.50
CA ILE A 265 -1.90 -14.41 -5.74
C ILE A 265 -2.22 -13.93 -7.15
N MET A 266 -1.53 -12.90 -7.64
CA MET A 266 -1.87 -12.25 -8.90
C MET A 266 -0.76 -12.31 -9.94
N SER A 267 0.50 -12.34 -9.53
CA SER A 267 1.66 -12.31 -10.43
C SER A 267 2.78 -13.23 -9.95
N PRO A 268 2.52 -14.56 -9.92
CA PRO A 268 3.45 -15.54 -9.34
C PRO A 268 4.78 -15.62 -10.09
N SER A 269 4.85 -15.24 -11.37
CA SER A 269 6.11 -15.24 -12.10
C SER A 269 7.06 -14.12 -11.67
N GLN A 270 6.55 -13.12 -10.94
CA GLN A 270 7.31 -11.96 -10.50
C GLN A 270 7.84 -12.09 -9.05
N THR A 271 7.47 -13.11 -8.32
CA THR A 271 7.84 -13.26 -6.90
C THR A 271 9.35 -13.28 -6.70
N ASP A 272 10.06 -14.22 -7.34
CA ASP A 272 11.52 -14.31 -7.21
C ASP A 272 12.25 -13.08 -7.78
N ASN A 273 11.80 -12.60 -8.94
CA ASN A 273 12.35 -11.39 -9.56
C ASN A 273 12.16 -10.18 -8.64
N GLY A 274 10.98 -10.04 -8.02
CA GLY A 274 10.67 -8.99 -7.06
C GLY A 274 11.61 -8.99 -5.88
N VAL A 275 11.77 -10.13 -5.24
CA VAL A 275 12.69 -10.29 -4.10
C VAL A 275 14.13 -9.90 -4.49
N GLN A 276 14.65 -10.45 -5.58
CA GLN A 276 16.03 -10.18 -6.03
C GLN A 276 16.25 -8.71 -6.37
N LYS A 277 15.35 -8.09 -7.09
CA LYS A 277 15.47 -6.69 -7.53
C LYS A 277 15.35 -5.72 -6.38
N ILE A 278 14.40 -5.93 -5.46
CA ILE A 278 14.25 -5.09 -4.27
C ILE A 278 15.51 -5.18 -3.41
N LEU A 279 16.01 -6.39 -3.13
CA LEU A 279 17.25 -6.57 -2.35
C LEU A 279 18.47 -5.95 -3.02
N SER A 280 18.59 -6.10 -4.35
CA SER A 280 19.69 -5.47 -5.10
C SER A 280 19.62 -3.95 -5.01
N TRP A 281 18.44 -3.37 -5.17
CA TRP A 281 18.25 -1.93 -5.06
C TRP A 281 18.57 -1.41 -3.65
N LEU A 282 18.07 -2.09 -2.60
CA LEU A 282 18.34 -1.73 -1.20
C LEU A 282 19.83 -1.78 -0.83
N LYS A 283 20.61 -2.68 -1.45
CA LYS A 283 22.06 -2.75 -1.24
C LYS A 283 22.83 -1.58 -1.89
N SER A 284 22.24 -0.92 -2.86
CA SER A 284 22.87 0.17 -3.61
C SER A 284 22.47 1.55 -3.07
N ASN A 285 21.52 1.61 -2.13
CA ASN A 285 20.95 2.82 -1.54
C ASN A 285 20.85 2.72 -0.01
#